data_322953c4f2ea23e1f0eded8a3430a650
#
_entry.id   322953c4f2ea23e1f0eded8a3430a650
#
_cell.length_a   1.000
_cell.length_b   1.000
_cell.length_c   1.000
_cell.angle_alpha   90.00
_cell.angle_beta   90.00
_cell.angle_gamma   90.00
#
_symmetry.space_group_name_H-M   'P 1'
#
loop_
_entity.id
_entity.type
_entity.pdbx_description
1 polymer ?
#
loop_
_entity_poly.entity_id
_entity_poly.type
_entity_poly.pdbx_seq_one_letter_code
_entity_poly.pdbx_strand_id
1 'polypeptide(L)'
;MDLLNFLDDKITEEDTYTYSLTDVLKIRAEKEPKKTAYIFLKDGEDEEERITYGELYQSALTIAGKIRKNSKEGERALMLYPPGLEFVKALFGSFFANIIAVPVYPPRKNRSLNRIMSIVDDSEASLVLTTDYIHSSFHKNFSDIQSLKELYWIVTEGINAGPKFSGEIFNEDIALLQYTSGSTGTPKGVMVTHKNIMRGSEYIRQCFMHSRKSTSV
;
A
#
# COMPACT_ATOMS: atom_id res chain seq x y z
N MET A 1 -10.84 -16.13 20.33
CA MET A 1 -11.63 -15.38 19.31
C MET A 1 -11.22 -15.85 17.94
N ASP A 2 -12.14 -16.28 17.12
CA ASP A 2 -11.79 -17.10 15.96
C ASP A 2 -11.64 -16.19 14.73
N LEU A 3 -10.39 -15.99 14.27
CA LEU A 3 -10.05 -15.31 13.01
C LEU A 3 -10.84 -15.86 11.78
N LEU A 4 -11.50 -17.02 11.95
CA LEU A 4 -12.39 -17.62 10.95
C LEU A 4 -13.63 -16.76 10.66
N ASN A 5 -14.02 -15.85 11.57
CA ASN A 5 -15.16 -14.95 11.35
C ASN A 5 -15.00 -14.07 10.11
N PHE A 6 -13.75 -13.71 9.74
CA PHE A 6 -13.48 -12.99 8.48
C PHE A 6 -13.76 -13.81 7.23
N LEU A 7 -13.86 -15.13 7.35
CA LEU A 7 -14.20 -16.01 6.23
C LEU A 7 -15.71 -16.25 6.12
N ASP A 8 -16.46 -16.06 7.18
CA ASP A 8 -17.87 -16.47 7.27
C ASP A 8 -18.87 -15.31 7.18
N ASP A 9 -18.43 -14.12 6.73
CA ASP A 9 -19.25 -12.88 6.72
C ASP A 9 -19.80 -12.49 8.12
N LYS A 10 -19.15 -12.97 9.18
CA LYS A 10 -19.51 -12.73 10.58
C LYS A 10 -18.58 -11.75 11.27
N ILE A 11 -18.01 -10.82 10.51
CA ILE A 11 -17.15 -9.78 11.07
C ILE A 11 -17.98 -8.93 12.02
N THR A 12 -17.54 -8.83 13.25
CA THR A 12 -18.15 -7.96 14.26
C THR A 12 -17.44 -6.61 14.30
N GLU A 13 -18.09 -5.62 14.92
CA GLU A 13 -17.42 -4.32 15.15
C GLU A 13 -16.16 -4.51 16.02
N GLU A 14 -16.18 -5.44 16.98
CA GLU A 14 -15.03 -5.78 17.83
C GLU A 14 -13.85 -6.34 17.04
N ASP A 15 -14.10 -7.14 15.98
CA ASP A 15 -13.07 -7.66 15.10
C ASP A 15 -12.30 -6.53 14.38
N THR A 16 -12.98 -5.43 14.02
CA THR A 16 -12.35 -4.27 13.40
C THR A 16 -11.44 -3.48 14.34
N TYR A 17 -11.57 -3.67 15.64
CA TYR A 17 -10.65 -3.12 16.63
C TYR A 17 -9.45 -4.01 16.95
N THR A 18 -9.55 -5.28 16.62
CA THR A 18 -8.57 -6.31 17.01
C THR A 18 -7.62 -6.62 15.86
N TYR A 19 -8.12 -6.65 14.61
CA TYR A 19 -7.37 -7.11 13.45
C TYR A 19 -7.02 -5.99 12.48
N SER A 20 -5.87 -6.14 11.81
CA SER A 20 -5.41 -5.28 10.73
C SER A 20 -5.72 -5.87 9.35
N LEU A 21 -5.57 -5.08 8.27
CA LEU A 21 -5.66 -5.62 6.90
C LEU A 21 -4.62 -6.70 6.61
N THR A 22 -3.47 -6.65 7.28
CA THR A 22 -2.43 -7.68 7.13
C THR A 22 -2.87 -9.01 7.72
N ASP A 23 -3.60 -8.99 8.84
CA ASP A 23 -4.20 -10.20 9.43
C ASP A 23 -5.25 -10.80 8.49
N VAL A 24 -6.11 -9.95 7.92
CA VAL A 24 -7.11 -10.38 6.94
C VAL A 24 -6.44 -11.02 5.71
N LEU A 25 -5.40 -10.38 5.16
CA LEU A 25 -4.67 -10.93 4.01
C LEU A 25 -4.02 -12.27 4.36
N LYS A 26 -3.37 -12.38 5.52
CA LYS A 26 -2.76 -13.63 6.00
C LYS A 26 -3.76 -14.76 6.05
N ILE A 27 -4.91 -14.55 6.70
CA ILE A 27 -5.98 -15.55 6.82
C ILE A 27 -6.49 -15.97 5.44
N ARG A 28 -6.76 -15.01 4.55
CA ARG A 28 -7.20 -15.30 3.18
C ARG A 28 -6.16 -16.11 2.41
N ALA A 29 -4.88 -15.78 2.54
CA ALA A 29 -3.79 -16.51 1.92
C ALA A 29 -3.64 -17.94 2.44
N GLU A 30 -3.92 -18.18 3.73
CA GLU A 30 -3.89 -19.51 4.34
C GLU A 30 -5.09 -20.38 3.95
N LYS A 31 -6.29 -19.80 3.90
CA LYS A 31 -7.54 -20.55 3.70
C LYS A 31 -7.98 -20.62 2.24
N GLU A 32 -7.73 -19.56 1.47
CA GLU A 32 -8.18 -19.42 0.08
C GLU A 32 -7.01 -18.98 -0.83
N PRO A 33 -5.82 -19.63 -0.81
CA PRO A 33 -4.60 -19.11 -1.48
C PRO A 33 -4.77 -18.91 -2.98
N LYS A 34 -5.59 -19.71 -3.63
CA LYS A 34 -5.83 -19.67 -5.09
C LYS A 34 -6.98 -18.76 -5.51
N LYS A 35 -7.74 -18.20 -4.56
CA LYS A 35 -8.82 -17.28 -4.88
C LYS A 35 -8.24 -15.94 -5.32
N THR A 36 -8.79 -15.39 -6.39
CA THR A 36 -8.44 -14.04 -6.88
C THR A 36 -8.75 -13.00 -5.82
N ALA A 37 -7.74 -12.19 -5.48
CA ALA A 37 -7.86 -11.07 -4.56
C ALA A 37 -8.18 -9.78 -5.33
N TYR A 38 -7.45 -9.51 -6.41
CA TYR A 38 -7.62 -8.32 -7.24
C TYR A 38 -7.53 -8.66 -8.72
N ILE A 39 -8.28 -7.90 -9.51
CA ILE A 39 -8.23 -7.86 -10.97
C ILE A 39 -7.95 -6.41 -11.36
N PHE A 40 -6.98 -6.20 -12.22
CA PHE A 40 -6.69 -4.89 -12.80
C PHE A 40 -6.92 -4.95 -14.31
N LEU A 41 -7.75 -4.04 -14.82
CA LEU A 41 -8.03 -3.90 -16.25
C LEU A 41 -7.02 -2.88 -16.84
N LYS A 42 -6.02 -3.36 -17.57
CA LYS A 42 -4.92 -2.53 -18.09
C LYS A 42 -5.38 -1.49 -19.10
N ASP A 43 -6.32 -1.89 -19.94
CA ASP A 43 -6.96 -1.05 -20.96
C ASP A 43 -8.30 -0.44 -20.50
N GLY A 44 -8.78 -0.85 -19.33
CA GLY A 44 -10.08 -0.47 -18.77
C GLY A 44 -11.25 -1.31 -19.28
N GLU A 45 -11.00 -2.32 -20.12
CA GLU A 45 -12.03 -3.16 -20.75
C GLU A 45 -11.75 -4.66 -20.54
N ASP A 46 -10.89 -5.25 -21.33
CA ASP A 46 -10.73 -6.71 -21.41
C ASP A 46 -9.35 -7.23 -21.01
N GLU A 47 -8.28 -6.41 -21.08
CA GLU A 47 -6.94 -6.85 -20.75
C GLU A 47 -6.73 -6.92 -19.24
N GLU A 48 -6.95 -8.11 -18.67
CA GLU A 48 -6.91 -8.34 -17.24
C GLU A 48 -5.52 -8.78 -16.74
N GLU A 49 -5.12 -8.23 -15.61
CA GLU A 49 -4.07 -8.77 -14.76
C GLU A 49 -4.69 -9.17 -13.43
N ARG A 50 -4.38 -10.39 -12.95
CA ARG A 50 -4.98 -10.95 -11.72
C ARG A 50 -3.90 -11.29 -10.72
N ILE A 51 -4.26 -11.19 -9.44
CA ILE A 51 -3.44 -11.68 -8.34
C ILE A 51 -4.32 -12.41 -7.33
N THR A 52 -3.86 -13.57 -6.89
CA THR A 52 -4.52 -14.34 -5.83
C THR A 52 -4.11 -13.86 -4.45
N TYR A 53 -4.87 -14.26 -3.41
CA TYR A 53 -4.50 -13.95 -2.02
C TYR A 53 -3.13 -14.53 -1.66
N GLY A 54 -2.83 -15.77 -2.09
CA GLY A 54 -1.54 -16.40 -1.83
C GLY A 54 -0.37 -15.63 -2.48
N GLU A 55 -0.50 -15.26 -3.75
CA GLU A 55 0.52 -14.49 -4.48
C GLU A 55 0.72 -13.10 -3.88
N LEU A 56 -0.37 -12.39 -3.55
CA LEU A 56 -0.32 -11.08 -2.91
C LEU A 56 0.42 -11.14 -1.57
N TYR A 57 0.06 -12.13 -0.73
CA TYR A 57 0.70 -12.32 0.58
C TYR A 57 2.20 -12.58 0.45
N GLN A 58 2.60 -13.52 -0.44
CA GLN A 58 4.01 -13.84 -0.65
C GLN A 58 4.81 -12.65 -1.19
N SER A 59 4.24 -11.92 -2.15
CA SER A 59 4.86 -10.70 -2.70
C SER A 59 5.02 -9.62 -1.62
N ALA A 60 3.98 -9.37 -0.83
CA ALA A 60 3.98 -8.39 0.24
C ALA A 60 5.06 -8.71 1.31
N LEU A 61 5.17 -9.97 1.75
CA LEU A 61 6.20 -10.37 2.71
C LEU A 61 7.62 -10.20 2.16
N THR A 62 7.82 -10.47 0.88
CA THR A 62 9.13 -10.33 0.23
C THR A 62 9.50 -8.85 0.06
N ILE A 63 8.55 -8.01 -0.31
CA ILE A 63 8.72 -6.55 -0.37
C ILE A 63 9.02 -6.01 1.03
N ALA A 64 8.28 -6.44 2.06
CA ALA A 64 8.53 -6.05 3.44
C ALA A 64 9.95 -6.40 3.89
N GLY A 65 10.43 -7.59 3.55
CA GLY A 65 11.81 -8.00 3.84
C GLY A 65 12.85 -7.12 3.16
N LYS A 66 12.60 -6.65 1.92
CA LYS A 66 13.48 -5.70 1.23
C LYS A 66 13.45 -4.31 1.85
N ILE A 67 12.26 -3.83 2.24
CA ILE A 67 12.10 -2.56 2.96
C ILE A 67 12.88 -2.59 4.27
N ARG A 68 12.68 -3.60 5.10
CA ARG A 68 13.29 -3.70 6.45
C ARG A 68 14.80 -3.83 6.47
N LYS A 69 15.43 -4.20 5.36
CA LYS A 69 16.90 -4.15 5.24
C LYS A 69 17.45 -2.72 5.26
N ASN A 70 16.64 -1.73 4.87
CA ASN A 70 17.08 -0.37 4.62
C ASN A 70 16.25 0.67 5.38
N SER A 71 15.38 0.23 6.29
CA SER A 71 14.50 1.11 7.06
C SER A 71 14.18 0.55 8.44
N LYS A 72 13.71 1.44 9.31
CA LYS A 72 13.17 1.11 10.64
C LYS A 72 11.65 1.24 10.61
N GLU A 73 11.02 0.70 11.65
CA GLU A 73 9.58 0.87 11.87
C GLU A 73 9.20 2.34 12.02
N GLY A 74 8.01 2.70 11.55
CA GLY A 74 7.50 4.05 11.59
C GLY A 74 8.13 5.03 10.61
N GLU A 75 9.13 4.62 9.81
CA GLU A 75 9.64 5.45 8.72
C GLU A 75 8.59 5.61 7.62
N ARG A 76 8.70 6.70 6.85
CA ARG A 76 7.74 7.02 5.80
C ARG A 76 8.33 6.69 4.44
N ALA A 77 7.53 5.98 3.62
CA ALA A 77 7.90 5.63 2.26
C ALA A 77 6.97 6.33 1.25
N LEU A 78 7.54 7.21 0.44
CA LEU A 78 6.83 7.76 -0.71
C LEU A 78 6.52 6.63 -1.70
N MET A 79 5.26 6.48 -2.08
CA MET A 79 4.84 5.46 -3.04
C MET A 79 4.54 6.09 -4.39
N LEU A 80 5.44 5.90 -5.36
CA LEU A 80 5.31 6.43 -6.73
C LEU A 80 4.97 5.29 -7.70
N TYR A 81 3.69 5.04 -7.89
CA TYR A 81 3.20 3.98 -8.78
C TYR A 81 2.19 4.50 -9.79
N PRO A 82 2.17 3.95 -11.01
CA PRO A 82 0.98 4.02 -11.84
C PRO A 82 -0.12 3.15 -11.21
N PRO A 83 -1.39 3.32 -11.61
CA PRO A 83 -2.44 2.39 -11.24
C PRO A 83 -2.06 0.95 -11.62
N GLY A 84 -2.34 -0.02 -10.75
CA GLY A 84 -2.03 -1.42 -11.04
C GLY A 84 -1.72 -2.26 -9.81
N LEU A 85 -1.49 -3.55 -10.02
CA LEU A 85 -1.26 -4.53 -8.95
C LEU A 85 0.06 -4.30 -8.19
N GLU A 86 1.07 -3.68 -8.82
CA GLU A 86 2.33 -3.37 -8.15
C GLU A 86 2.15 -2.40 -6.98
N PHE A 87 1.23 -1.41 -7.14
CA PHE A 87 0.86 -0.53 -6.02
C PHE A 87 0.26 -1.32 -4.85
N VAL A 88 -0.64 -2.26 -5.14
CA VAL A 88 -1.31 -3.07 -4.10
C VAL A 88 -0.29 -3.94 -3.36
N LYS A 89 0.61 -4.61 -4.09
CA LYS A 89 1.70 -5.42 -3.50
C LYS A 89 2.59 -4.59 -2.59
N ALA A 90 3.00 -3.40 -3.05
CA ALA A 90 3.87 -2.50 -2.29
C ALA A 90 3.16 -1.90 -1.06
N LEU A 91 1.86 -1.60 -1.16
CA LEU A 91 1.07 -1.10 -0.03
C LEU A 91 1.00 -2.14 1.10
N PHE A 92 0.64 -3.38 0.78
CA PHE A 92 0.67 -4.46 1.77
C PHE A 92 2.09 -4.75 2.26
N GLY A 93 3.09 -4.66 1.39
CA GLY A 93 4.51 -4.77 1.77
C GLY A 93 4.93 -3.70 2.79
N SER A 94 4.45 -2.47 2.63
CA SER A 94 4.67 -1.38 3.58
C SER A 94 4.01 -1.70 4.93
N PHE A 95 2.77 -2.18 4.91
CA PHE A 95 2.06 -2.57 6.13
C PHE A 95 2.79 -3.69 6.88
N PHE A 96 3.18 -4.78 6.20
CA PHE A 96 3.95 -5.85 6.83
C PHE A 96 5.32 -5.40 7.35
N ALA A 97 5.92 -4.39 6.73
CA ALA A 97 7.17 -3.79 7.19
C ALA A 97 6.98 -2.84 8.39
N ASN A 98 5.74 -2.54 8.79
CA ASN A 98 5.40 -1.52 9.77
C ASN A 98 6.02 -0.16 9.43
N ILE A 99 5.92 0.26 8.16
CA ILE A 99 6.28 1.59 7.69
C ILE A 99 5.05 2.35 7.19
N ILE A 100 5.09 3.66 7.32
CA ILE A 100 3.98 4.53 6.94
C ILE A 100 4.03 4.76 5.43
N ALA A 101 3.01 4.29 4.71
CA ALA A 101 2.87 4.50 3.27
C ALA A 101 2.45 5.96 2.97
N VAL A 102 3.08 6.57 1.96
CA VAL A 102 2.73 7.92 1.48
C VAL A 102 2.41 7.85 -0.02
N PRO A 103 1.17 7.48 -0.39
CA PRO A 103 0.78 7.35 -1.79
C PRO A 103 0.76 8.71 -2.50
N VAL A 104 1.50 8.83 -3.60
CA VAL A 104 1.56 10.03 -4.43
C VAL A 104 1.59 9.64 -5.91
N TYR A 105 0.85 10.35 -6.75
CA TYR A 105 0.92 10.13 -8.18
C TYR A 105 2.31 10.48 -8.72
N PRO A 106 2.90 9.63 -9.57
CA PRO A 106 4.16 9.95 -10.24
C PRO A 106 4.08 11.28 -11.01
N PRO A 107 5.18 12.03 -11.10
CA PRO A 107 5.20 13.29 -11.81
C PRO A 107 4.95 13.08 -13.30
N ARG A 108 4.09 13.90 -13.90
CA ARG A 108 3.91 13.94 -15.36
C ARG A 108 4.87 14.96 -15.95
N LYS A 109 5.35 14.72 -17.18
CA LYS A 109 6.37 15.54 -17.89
C LYS A 109 6.12 17.07 -17.86
N ASN A 110 4.87 17.52 -17.70
CA ASN A 110 4.49 18.94 -17.78
C ASN A 110 3.88 19.48 -16.48
N ARG A 111 3.99 18.76 -15.35
CA ARG A 111 3.50 19.25 -14.07
C ARG A 111 4.65 19.50 -13.10
N SER A 112 4.51 20.57 -12.35
CA SER A 112 5.47 20.98 -11.32
C SER A 112 5.70 19.84 -10.30
N LEU A 113 6.97 19.54 -10.02
CA LEU A 113 7.38 18.67 -8.93
C LEU A 113 7.15 19.29 -7.54
N ASN A 114 6.80 20.58 -7.47
CA ASN A 114 6.65 21.31 -6.21
C ASN A 114 5.73 20.58 -5.23
N ARG A 115 4.64 19.94 -5.74
CA ARG A 115 3.73 19.17 -4.89
C ARG A 115 4.42 17.95 -4.28
N ILE A 116 5.21 17.20 -5.06
CA ILE A 116 5.93 16.01 -4.55
C ILE A 116 6.97 16.46 -3.54
N MET A 117 7.72 17.52 -3.85
CA MET A 117 8.71 18.10 -2.95
C MET A 117 8.08 18.52 -1.62
N SER A 118 6.98 19.25 -1.65
CA SER A 118 6.26 19.65 -0.43
C SER A 118 5.77 18.45 0.38
N ILE A 119 5.38 17.34 -0.28
CA ILE A 119 4.97 16.10 0.42
C ILE A 119 6.18 15.40 1.03
N VAL A 120 7.30 15.35 0.32
CA VAL A 120 8.55 14.76 0.85
C VAL A 120 9.01 15.51 2.08
N ASP A 121 9.02 16.84 2.02
CA ASP A 121 9.45 17.71 3.12
C ASP A 121 8.50 17.58 4.33
N ASP A 122 7.18 17.62 4.11
CA ASP A 122 6.16 17.54 5.18
C ASP A 122 6.08 16.13 5.80
N SER A 123 6.18 15.07 4.99
CA SER A 123 6.13 13.69 5.47
C SER A 123 7.44 13.23 6.08
N GLU A 124 8.55 13.94 5.84
CA GLU A 124 9.91 13.50 6.17
C GLU A 124 10.17 12.05 5.66
N ALA A 125 9.72 11.76 4.44
CA ALA A 125 9.93 10.43 3.86
C ALA A 125 11.42 10.15 3.68
N SER A 126 11.86 8.95 4.05
CA SER A 126 13.25 8.48 3.88
C SER A 126 13.40 7.50 2.72
N LEU A 127 12.29 6.94 2.24
CA LEU A 127 12.24 5.90 1.23
C LEU A 127 11.34 6.31 0.06
N VAL A 128 11.64 5.74 -1.11
CA VAL A 128 10.72 5.71 -2.26
C VAL A 128 10.50 4.27 -2.68
N LEU A 129 9.25 3.85 -2.75
CA LEU A 129 8.85 2.59 -3.35
C LEU A 129 8.26 2.87 -4.74
N THR A 130 8.67 2.10 -5.76
CA THR A 130 8.31 2.42 -7.14
C THR A 130 8.46 1.22 -8.09
N THR A 131 8.07 1.40 -9.36
CA THR A 131 8.35 0.47 -10.46
C THR A 131 9.66 0.86 -11.17
N ASP A 132 10.24 -0.07 -11.95
CA ASP A 132 11.45 0.18 -12.73
C ASP A 132 11.24 1.31 -13.75
N TYR A 133 10.09 1.33 -14.41
CA TYR A 133 9.75 2.39 -15.36
C TYR A 133 9.74 3.78 -14.74
N ILE A 134 9.12 3.95 -13.57
CA ILE A 134 9.07 5.24 -12.86
C ILE A 134 10.45 5.63 -12.35
N HIS A 135 11.19 4.68 -11.76
CA HIS A 135 12.56 4.88 -11.30
C HIS A 135 13.47 5.40 -12.42
N SER A 136 13.50 4.69 -13.55
CA SER A 136 14.32 5.06 -14.72
C SER A 136 13.91 6.41 -15.32
N SER A 137 12.59 6.64 -15.45
CA SER A 137 12.05 7.92 -15.93
C SER A 137 12.41 9.09 -15.00
N PHE A 138 12.36 8.84 -13.70
CA PHE A 138 12.66 9.86 -12.71
C PHE A 138 14.14 10.25 -12.75
N HIS A 139 15.05 9.30 -12.74
CA HIS A 139 16.48 9.56 -12.82
C HIS A 139 16.89 10.27 -14.12
N LYS A 140 16.21 9.97 -15.24
CA LYS A 140 16.47 10.65 -16.52
C LYS A 140 16.02 12.10 -16.54
N ASN A 141 14.89 12.43 -15.92
CA ASN A 141 14.24 13.74 -16.08
C ASN A 141 14.42 14.68 -14.88
N PHE A 142 14.81 14.17 -13.72
CA PHE A 142 14.79 14.89 -12.44
C PHE A 142 16.04 14.62 -11.58
N SER A 143 17.14 14.22 -12.23
CA SER A 143 18.41 13.91 -11.58
C SER A 143 19.01 15.09 -10.78
N ASP A 144 18.57 16.31 -11.01
CA ASP A 144 19.15 17.52 -10.38
C ASP A 144 18.46 17.90 -9.06
N ILE A 145 17.41 17.18 -8.66
CA ILE A 145 16.67 17.49 -7.43
C ILE A 145 17.28 16.79 -6.23
N GLN A 146 17.99 17.57 -5.41
CA GLN A 146 18.79 17.07 -4.29
C GLN A 146 17.94 16.30 -3.25
N SER A 147 16.80 16.84 -2.82
CA SER A 147 15.96 16.23 -1.79
C SER A 147 15.42 14.84 -2.19
N LEU A 148 15.29 14.55 -3.48
CA LEU A 148 14.86 13.25 -3.97
C LEU A 148 16.02 12.27 -4.18
N LYS A 149 17.25 12.78 -4.35
CA LYS A 149 18.46 11.96 -4.39
C LYS A 149 18.83 11.39 -3.01
N GLU A 150 18.46 12.10 -1.96
CA GLU A 150 18.76 11.68 -0.57
C GLU A 150 17.85 10.56 -0.09
N LEU A 151 16.72 10.31 -0.79
CA LEU A 151 15.84 9.21 -0.49
C LEU A 151 16.40 7.87 -0.97
N TYR A 152 16.16 6.82 -0.21
CA TYR A 152 16.51 5.46 -0.60
C TYR A 152 15.45 4.85 -1.51
N TRP A 153 15.79 4.60 -2.78
CA TRP A 153 14.87 4.09 -3.78
C TRP A 153 14.83 2.56 -3.80
N ILE A 154 13.62 1.99 -3.74
CA ILE A 154 13.37 0.57 -3.82
C ILE A 154 12.42 0.30 -5.00
N VAL A 155 12.93 -0.32 -6.05
CA VAL A 155 12.10 -0.91 -7.10
C VAL A 155 11.51 -2.20 -6.57
N THR A 156 10.18 -2.29 -6.52
CA THR A 156 9.45 -3.44 -5.97
C THR A 156 8.95 -4.39 -7.07
N GLU A 157 8.95 -3.94 -8.31
CA GLU A 157 8.55 -4.74 -9.45
C GLU A 157 9.50 -5.94 -9.66
N GLY A 158 8.92 -7.11 -9.96
CA GLY A 158 9.69 -8.32 -10.20
C GLY A 158 10.36 -8.95 -8.97
N ILE A 159 10.07 -8.48 -7.76
CA ILE A 159 10.59 -9.09 -6.53
C ILE A 159 9.83 -10.38 -6.23
N ASN A 160 10.34 -11.50 -6.75
CA ASN A 160 9.73 -12.82 -6.58
C ASN A 160 10.44 -13.68 -5.53
N ALA A 161 11.63 -13.28 -5.09
CA ALA A 161 12.44 -14.01 -4.12
C ALA A 161 13.22 -13.07 -3.19
N GLY A 162 13.43 -13.52 -1.95
CA GLY A 162 14.17 -12.77 -0.95
C GLY A 162 13.74 -13.12 0.47
N PRO A 163 14.38 -12.53 1.48
CA PRO A 163 13.96 -12.68 2.87
C PRO A 163 12.54 -12.11 3.03
N LYS A 164 11.70 -12.87 3.70
CA LYS A 164 10.34 -12.46 4.06
C LYS A 164 10.36 -11.84 5.44
N PHE A 165 9.53 -10.83 5.62
CA PHE A 165 9.36 -10.14 6.89
C PHE A 165 7.88 -9.89 7.16
N SER A 166 7.48 -10.08 8.41
CA SER A 166 6.16 -9.69 8.93
C SER A 166 6.39 -9.10 10.31
N GLY A 167 6.21 -7.79 10.41
CA GLY A 167 6.24 -7.07 11.68
C GLY A 167 5.02 -7.35 12.53
N GLU A 168 5.10 -7.03 13.79
CA GLU A 168 3.95 -6.88 14.67
C GLU A 168 3.30 -5.53 14.38
N ILE A 169 1.99 -5.52 14.16
CA ILE A 169 1.22 -4.34 13.75
C ILE A 169 0.12 -4.12 14.76
N PHE A 170 0.10 -2.94 15.35
CA PHE A 170 -0.96 -2.52 16.24
C PHE A 170 -2.00 -1.69 15.49
N ASN A 171 -3.25 -1.83 15.83
CA ASN A 171 -4.34 -1.14 15.15
C ASN A 171 -4.28 0.40 15.24
N GLU A 172 -3.64 0.92 16.28
CA GLU A 172 -3.42 2.35 16.43
C GLU A 172 -2.20 2.87 15.66
N ASP A 173 -1.35 1.98 15.09
CA ASP A 173 -0.22 2.38 14.26
C ASP A 173 -0.72 3.11 13.02
N ILE A 174 0.02 4.15 12.60
CA ILE A 174 -0.26 4.87 11.37
C ILE A 174 0.11 3.98 10.19
N ALA A 175 -0.88 3.62 9.37
CA ALA A 175 -0.70 2.82 8.17
C ALA A 175 -0.26 3.65 6.98
N LEU A 176 -0.88 4.84 6.81
CA LEU A 176 -0.57 5.71 5.67
C LEU A 176 -0.83 7.19 5.98
N LEU A 177 -0.17 8.06 5.22
CA LEU A 177 -0.47 9.49 5.13
C LEU A 177 -1.18 9.75 3.80
N GLN A 178 -2.42 10.21 3.87
CA GLN A 178 -3.18 10.57 2.68
C GLN A 178 -3.15 12.07 2.45
N TYR A 179 -2.41 12.52 1.42
CA TYR A 179 -2.28 13.93 1.07
C TYR A 179 -3.45 14.43 0.24
N THR A 180 -4.17 15.40 0.77
CA THR A 180 -5.24 16.11 0.07
C THR A 180 -4.75 17.45 -0.49
N SER A 181 -5.41 17.95 -1.55
CA SER A 181 -5.23 19.32 -2.01
C SER A 181 -5.91 20.25 -1.03
N GLY A 182 -5.17 20.73 -0.01
CA GLY A 182 -5.72 21.70 0.94
C GLY A 182 -6.25 22.95 0.23
N SER A 183 -7.30 23.56 0.76
CA SER A 183 -7.88 24.82 0.28
C SER A 183 -6.86 25.98 0.23
N THR A 184 -5.74 25.84 0.94
CA THR A 184 -4.64 26.83 1.02
C THR A 184 -3.52 26.57 -0.01
N GLY A 185 -3.66 25.56 -0.89
CA GLY A 185 -2.63 25.20 -1.88
C GLY A 185 -1.48 24.34 -1.33
N THR A 186 -1.26 24.31 -0.02
CA THR A 186 -0.25 23.43 0.61
C THR A 186 -0.85 22.04 0.86
N PRO A 187 -0.22 20.96 0.42
CA PRO A 187 -0.67 19.61 0.71
C PRO A 187 -0.74 19.38 2.22
N LYS A 188 -1.80 18.70 2.68
CA LYS A 188 -1.95 18.29 4.08
C LYS A 188 -2.06 16.77 4.16
N GLY A 189 -1.19 16.15 4.95
CA GLY A 189 -1.18 14.71 5.22
C GLY A 189 -2.19 14.34 6.30
N VAL A 190 -3.20 13.55 5.95
CA VAL A 190 -4.12 12.96 6.91
C VAL A 190 -3.54 11.64 7.39
N MET A 191 -3.33 11.51 8.70
CA MET A 191 -2.87 10.26 9.33
C MET A 191 -4.01 9.26 9.37
N VAL A 192 -3.81 8.10 8.75
CA VAL A 192 -4.78 7.01 8.71
C VAL A 192 -4.17 5.80 9.41
N THR A 193 -4.77 5.37 10.51
CA THR A 193 -4.32 4.17 11.25
C THR A 193 -4.87 2.89 10.62
N HIS A 194 -4.27 1.73 10.95
CA HIS A 194 -4.82 0.43 10.56
C HIS A 194 -6.27 0.26 11.02
N LYS A 195 -6.61 0.73 12.21
CA LYS A 195 -7.97 0.76 12.74
C LYS A 195 -8.92 1.60 11.87
N ASN A 196 -8.48 2.78 11.40
CA ASN A 196 -9.31 3.60 10.52
C ASN A 196 -9.64 2.86 9.22
N ILE A 197 -8.66 2.16 8.65
CA ILE A 197 -8.85 1.36 7.42
C ILE A 197 -9.86 0.23 7.68
N MET A 198 -9.69 -0.53 8.75
CA MET A 198 -10.58 -1.64 9.08
C MET A 198 -12.03 -1.17 9.31
N ARG A 199 -12.22 -0.11 10.09
CA ARG A 199 -13.55 0.45 10.34
C ARG A 199 -14.19 1.03 9.08
N GLY A 200 -13.41 1.78 8.28
CA GLY A 200 -13.89 2.29 7.00
C GLY A 200 -14.32 1.18 6.06
N SER A 201 -13.55 0.09 5.98
CA SER A 201 -13.88 -1.07 5.16
C SER A 201 -15.15 -1.77 5.65
N GLU A 202 -15.35 -1.87 6.96
CA GLU A 202 -16.58 -2.47 7.52
C GLU A 202 -17.81 -1.61 7.24
N TYR A 203 -17.72 -0.28 7.35
CA TYR A 203 -18.82 0.61 6.96
C TYR A 203 -19.18 0.47 5.48
N ILE A 204 -18.17 0.40 4.60
CA ILE A 204 -18.38 0.16 3.16
C ILE A 204 -19.09 -1.19 2.96
N ARG A 205 -18.62 -2.25 3.62
CA ARG A 205 -19.23 -3.58 3.54
C ARG A 205 -20.71 -3.54 3.93
N GLN A 206 -21.04 -2.89 5.03
CA GLN A 206 -22.43 -2.77 5.50
C GLN A 206 -23.29 -1.92 4.56
N CYS A 207 -22.83 -0.73 4.16
CA CYS A 207 -23.58 0.17 3.29
C CYS A 207 -23.90 -0.42 1.92
N PHE A 208 -22.94 -1.17 1.35
CA PHE A 208 -23.11 -1.81 0.05
C PHE A 208 -23.53 -3.29 0.13
N MET A 209 -23.78 -3.80 1.34
CA MET A 209 -24.16 -5.20 1.59
C MET A 209 -23.18 -6.20 0.96
N HIS A 210 -21.88 -5.90 1.00
CA HIS A 210 -20.85 -6.77 0.45
C HIS A 210 -20.73 -8.06 1.25
N SER A 211 -20.56 -9.17 0.54
CA SER A 211 -20.35 -10.51 1.07
C SER A 211 -19.12 -11.17 0.43
N ARG A 212 -18.77 -12.38 0.83
CA ARG A 212 -17.70 -13.18 0.21
C ARG A 212 -17.87 -13.41 -1.31
N LYS A 213 -19.09 -13.25 -1.82
CA LYS A 213 -19.43 -13.44 -3.24
C LYS A 213 -19.40 -12.12 -4.02
N SER A 214 -19.26 -11.00 -3.33
CA SER A 214 -19.25 -9.68 -3.97
C SER A 214 -17.93 -9.44 -4.69
N THR A 215 -18.00 -8.84 -5.86
CA THR A 215 -16.90 -8.24 -6.59
C THR A 215 -17.21 -6.74 -6.73
N SER A 216 -16.23 -5.90 -6.42
CA SER A 216 -16.36 -4.44 -6.54
C SER A 216 -15.39 -3.94 -7.60
N VAL A 217 -15.83 -2.97 -8.39
CA VAL A 217 -15.04 -2.28 -9.41
C VAL A 217 -14.82 -0.83 -8.98
#